data_8de4bf571a91abdc873a9c5e68f1ca11
#
_entry.id   8de4bf571a91abdc873a9c5e68f1ca11
#
_cell.length_a   1.000
_cell.length_b   1.000
_cell.length_c   1.000
_cell.angle_alpha   90.00
_cell.angle_beta   90.00
_cell.angle_gamma   90.00
#
_symmetry.space_group_name_H-M   'P 1'
#
loop_
_entity.id
_entity.type
_entity.pdbx_description
1 polymer ?
#
loop_
_entity_poly.entity_id
_entity_poly.type
_entity_poly.pdbx_seq_one_letter_code
_entity_poly.pdbx_strand_id
1 'polypeptide(L)'
;MIYLFECKLCGKHYVGRSTRVLRTRVGEHRRFFYKVCNKKEYDKDSDEFALAHHLYSDHLIINGEDFDPNYNVSLLDVCSPQILEEKEHDFIHLLHSLAPNGLNLNNPFAIPLLYR
;
A
#
# COMPACT_ATOMS: atom_id res chain seq x y z
N MET A 1 8.15 6.15 -9.88
CA MET A 1 8.81 5.03 -9.19
C MET A 1 7.81 3.98 -8.70
N ILE A 2 8.27 2.78 -8.58
CA ILE A 2 7.54 1.68 -7.96
C ILE A 2 8.24 1.35 -6.65
N TYR A 3 7.47 1.24 -5.57
CA TYR A 3 8.01 0.98 -4.24
C TYR A 3 7.29 -0.20 -3.58
N LEU A 4 7.95 -0.78 -2.58
CA LEU A 4 7.44 -1.92 -1.83
C LEU A 4 7.42 -1.60 -0.34
N PHE A 5 6.29 -1.86 0.29
CA PHE A 5 6.19 -1.98 1.75
C PHE A 5 6.03 -3.45 2.11
N GLU A 6 6.79 -3.88 3.10
CA GLU A 6 6.65 -5.21 3.69
C GLU A 6 6.34 -5.06 5.16
N CYS A 7 5.24 -5.68 5.60
CA CYS A 7 4.87 -5.69 7.01
C CYS A 7 5.85 -6.57 7.79
N LYS A 8 6.53 -5.99 8.78
CA LYS A 8 7.47 -6.74 9.63
C LYS A 8 6.79 -7.77 10.51
N LEU A 9 5.50 -7.62 10.76
CA LEU A 9 4.75 -8.49 11.67
C LEU A 9 4.23 -9.75 10.99
N CYS A 10 3.89 -9.68 9.71
CA CYS A 10 3.32 -10.83 8.99
C CYS A 10 3.93 -11.10 7.61
N GLY A 11 4.80 -10.22 7.11
CA GLY A 11 5.48 -10.40 5.82
C GLY A 11 4.64 -10.06 4.60
N LYS A 12 3.42 -9.59 4.75
CA LYS A 12 2.59 -9.22 3.60
C LYS A 12 3.16 -8.00 2.90
N HIS A 13 3.01 -7.97 1.57
CA HIS A 13 3.56 -6.94 0.69
C HIS A 13 2.48 -5.98 0.19
N TYR A 14 2.87 -4.73 0.01
CA TYR A 14 2.11 -3.70 -0.70
C TYR A 14 3.00 -3.04 -1.73
N VAL A 15 2.58 -3.05 -2.98
CA VAL A 15 3.26 -2.40 -4.09
C VAL A 15 2.55 -1.08 -4.40
N GLY A 16 3.29 0.01 -4.48
CA GLY A 16 2.73 1.30 -4.82
C GLY A 16 3.50 1.99 -5.93
N ARG A 17 2.90 3.04 -6.46
CA ARG A 17 3.52 3.89 -7.46
C ARG A 17 3.41 5.35 -7.07
N SER A 18 4.36 6.15 -7.51
CA SER A 18 4.31 7.60 -7.31
C SER A 18 5.23 8.31 -8.31
N THR A 19 4.83 9.50 -8.71
CA THR A 19 5.69 10.42 -9.45
C THR A 19 6.50 11.31 -8.50
N ARG A 20 6.20 11.26 -7.20
CA ARG A 20 6.91 12.00 -6.15
C ARG A 20 8.00 11.14 -5.54
N VAL A 21 8.93 11.78 -4.82
CA VAL A 21 10.02 11.04 -4.16
C VAL A 21 9.47 10.12 -3.07
N LEU A 22 10.20 9.02 -2.82
CA LEU A 22 9.78 7.99 -1.89
C LEU A 22 9.52 8.52 -0.47
N ARG A 23 10.38 9.42 0.02
CA ARG A 23 10.21 10.03 1.36
C ARG A 23 8.85 10.70 1.50
N THR A 24 8.43 11.45 0.48
CA THR A 24 7.14 12.14 0.47
C THR A 24 6.00 11.14 0.52
N ARG A 25 6.09 10.08 -0.28
CA ARG A 25 5.05 9.06 -0.34
C ARG A 25 4.95 8.27 0.97
N VAL A 26 6.07 7.92 1.57
CA VAL A 26 6.10 7.28 2.90
C VAL A 26 5.44 8.19 3.93
N GLY A 27 5.74 9.49 3.90
CA GLY A 27 5.11 10.46 4.79
C GLY A 27 3.59 10.54 4.63
N GLU A 28 3.08 10.38 3.41
CA GLU A 28 1.64 10.33 3.17
C GLU A 28 1.00 9.10 3.82
N HIS A 29 1.59 7.93 3.64
CA HIS A 29 1.11 6.71 4.29
C HIS A 29 1.16 6.81 5.81
N ARG A 30 2.20 7.41 6.35
CA ARG A 30 2.31 7.67 7.80
C ARG A 30 1.17 8.55 8.29
N ARG A 31 0.82 9.60 7.56
CA ARG A 31 -0.30 10.48 7.90
C ARG A 31 -1.65 9.74 7.82
N PHE A 32 -1.81 8.85 6.86
CA PHE A 32 -3.02 8.03 6.77
C PHE A 32 -3.17 7.15 8.02
N PHE A 33 -2.07 6.56 8.48
CA PHE A 33 -2.10 5.75 9.70
C PHE A 33 -2.44 6.59 10.93
N TYR A 34 -1.84 7.77 11.04
CA TYR A 34 -2.16 8.70 12.14
C TYR A 34 -3.65 9.04 12.16
N LYS A 35 -4.22 9.29 10.98
CA LYS A 35 -5.64 9.57 10.81
C LYS A 35 -6.52 8.40 11.29
N VAL A 36 -6.15 7.19 10.93
CA VAL A 36 -6.89 5.98 11.34
C VAL A 36 -6.83 5.81 12.86
N CYS A 37 -5.65 5.98 13.46
CA CYS A 37 -5.47 5.85 14.91
C CYS A 37 -6.26 6.91 15.70
N ASN A 38 -6.48 8.09 15.12
CA ASN A 38 -7.28 9.14 15.72
C ASN A 38 -8.78 8.97 15.47
N LYS A 39 -9.20 7.82 14.97
CA LYS A 39 -10.60 7.44 14.76
C LYS A 39 -11.36 8.38 13.82
N LYS A 40 -10.65 9.02 12.89
CA LYS A 40 -11.29 9.78 11.82
C LYS A 40 -11.88 8.82 10.80
N GLU A 41 -12.98 9.23 10.18
CA GLU A 41 -13.57 8.43 9.12
C GLU A 41 -12.58 8.26 7.96
N TYR A 42 -12.50 7.05 7.44
CA TYR A 42 -11.68 6.73 6.27
C TYR A 42 -12.30 5.56 5.53
N ASP A 43 -12.02 5.47 4.24
CA ASP A 43 -12.47 4.36 3.41
C ASP A 43 -11.50 3.18 3.55
N LYS A 44 -11.90 2.19 4.34
CA LYS A 44 -11.09 0.99 4.59
C LYS A 44 -10.89 0.14 3.32
N ASP A 45 -11.71 0.33 2.30
CA ASP A 45 -11.62 -0.39 1.04
C ASP A 45 -10.80 0.39 0.00
N SER A 46 -10.31 1.57 0.35
CA SER A 46 -9.41 2.36 -0.49
C SER A 46 -7.99 1.84 -0.38
N ASP A 47 -7.34 1.67 -1.53
CA ASP A 47 -5.94 1.25 -1.58
C ASP A 47 -5.00 2.24 -0.87
N GLU A 48 -5.36 3.52 -0.81
CA GLU A 48 -4.58 4.52 -0.07
C GLU A 48 -4.43 4.21 1.42
N PHE A 49 -5.47 3.63 2.02
CA PHE A 49 -5.50 3.30 3.44
C PHE A 49 -5.12 1.85 3.72
N ALA A 50 -4.74 1.07 2.71
CA ALA A 50 -4.44 -0.36 2.88
C ALA A 50 -3.39 -0.62 3.95
N LEU A 51 -2.28 0.11 3.92
CA LEU A 51 -1.20 -0.05 4.91
C LEU A 51 -1.64 0.38 6.31
N ALA A 52 -2.33 1.50 6.41
CA ALA A 52 -2.82 2.02 7.69
C ALA A 52 -3.86 1.09 8.32
N HIS A 53 -4.83 0.66 7.53
CA HIS A 53 -5.89 -0.23 7.98
C HIS A 53 -5.34 -1.58 8.42
N HIS A 54 -4.34 -2.10 7.70
CA HIS A 54 -3.69 -3.38 8.03
C HIS A 54 -3.06 -3.36 9.43
N LEU A 55 -2.27 -2.33 9.75
CA LEU A 55 -1.68 -2.23 11.08
C LEU A 55 -2.74 -2.07 12.17
N TYR A 56 -3.72 -1.23 11.92
CA TYR A 56 -4.75 -0.92 12.91
C TYR A 56 -5.68 -2.10 13.16
N SER A 57 -6.20 -2.71 12.09
CA SER A 57 -7.22 -3.75 12.18
C SER A 57 -6.63 -5.15 12.39
N ASP A 58 -5.59 -5.50 11.65
CA ASP A 58 -5.05 -6.87 11.67
C ASP A 58 -4.03 -7.08 12.79
N HIS A 59 -3.29 -6.02 13.15
CA HIS A 59 -2.23 -6.12 14.16
C HIS A 59 -2.54 -5.34 15.44
N LEU A 60 -3.66 -4.64 15.50
CA LEU A 60 -4.10 -3.87 16.67
C LEU A 60 -3.08 -2.83 17.13
N ILE A 61 -2.35 -2.24 16.20
CA ILE A 61 -1.44 -1.13 16.45
C ILE A 61 -2.25 0.15 16.46
N ILE A 62 -2.32 0.80 17.63
CA ILE A 62 -3.21 1.96 17.84
C ILE A 62 -2.48 3.28 18.07
N ASN A 63 -1.16 3.24 18.23
CA ASN A 63 -0.36 4.46 18.42
C ASN A 63 0.08 4.97 17.03
N GLY A 64 -0.33 6.20 16.71
CA GLY A 64 -0.03 6.81 15.41
C GLY A 64 1.45 6.96 15.07
N GLU A 65 2.34 6.85 16.06
CA GLU A 65 3.79 6.92 15.85
C GLU A 65 4.42 5.58 15.47
N ASP A 66 3.64 4.50 15.47
CA ASP A 66 4.15 3.14 15.26
C ASP A 66 4.04 2.65 13.81
N PHE A 67 3.94 3.56 12.84
CA PHE A 67 3.88 3.18 11.42
C PHE A 67 5.25 2.72 10.92
N ASP A 68 6.25 3.58 10.99
CA ASP A 68 7.58 3.31 10.44
C ASP A 68 8.25 2.07 11.03
N PRO A 69 8.17 1.84 12.37
CA PRO A 69 8.82 0.65 12.95
C PRO A 69 8.26 -0.68 12.45
N ASN A 70 7.06 -0.68 11.89
CA ASN A 70 6.37 -1.91 11.50
C ASN A 70 6.43 -2.22 10.00
N TYR A 71 7.06 -1.35 9.21
CA TYR A 71 7.21 -1.58 7.77
C TYR A 71 8.66 -1.46 7.32
N ASN A 72 9.06 -2.37 6.44
CA ASN A 72 10.24 -2.22 5.60
C ASN A 72 9.81 -1.59 4.28
N VAL A 73 10.56 -0.61 3.80
CA VAL A 73 10.28 0.10 2.55
C VAL A 73 11.47 -0.03 1.62
N SER A 74 11.21 -0.33 0.36
CA SER A 74 12.26 -0.40 -0.65
C SER A 74 11.78 0.15 -1.99
N LEU A 75 12.72 0.61 -2.80
CA LEU A 75 12.48 1.04 -4.17
C LEU A 75 12.62 -0.18 -5.08
N LEU A 76 11.58 -0.46 -5.87
CA LEU A 76 11.61 -1.59 -6.81
C LEU A 76 12.08 -1.15 -8.20
N ASP A 77 11.61 -0.01 -8.69
CA ASP A 77 11.91 0.43 -10.03
C ASP A 77 11.70 1.94 -10.18
N VAL A 78 12.44 2.52 -11.12
CA VAL A 78 12.25 3.90 -11.57
C VAL A 78 11.97 3.85 -13.06
N CYS A 79 10.81 4.35 -13.46
CA CYS A 79 10.39 4.30 -14.86
C CYS A 79 9.66 5.59 -15.23
N SER A 80 9.45 5.78 -16.54
CA SER A 80 8.73 6.96 -17.02
C SER A 80 7.28 6.92 -16.57
N PRO A 81 6.63 8.09 -16.39
CA PRO A 81 5.22 8.14 -15.99
C PRO A 81 4.28 7.37 -16.92
N GLN A 82 4.63 7.27 -18.19
CA GLN A 82 3.77 6.62 -19.20
C GLN A 82 3.61 5.12 -18.97
N ILE A 83 4.60 4.46 -18.35
CA ILE A 83 4.57 3.02 -18.10
C ILE A 83 4.44 2.68 -16.62
N LEU A 84 4.25 3.70 -15.78
CA LEU A 84 4.24 3.54 -14.33
C LEU A 84 3.14 2.61 -13.86
N GLU A 85 1.93 2.78 -14.39
CA GLU A 85 0.79 1.92 -14.04
C GLU A 85 1.02 0.48 -14.45
N GLU A 86 1.49 0.26 -15.67
CA GLU A 86 1.80 -1.08 -16.17
C GLU A 86 2.86 -1.78 -15.32
N LYS A 87 3.91 -1.06 -14.93
CA LYS A 87 4.96 -1.59 -14.07
C LYS A 87 4.43 -1.93 -12.68
N GLU A 88 3.58 -1.11 -12.12
CA GLU A 88 2.95 -1.42 -10.83
C GLU A 88 2.14 -2.72 -10.93
N HIS A 89 1.34 -2.87 -11.98
CA HIS A 89 0.56 -4.10 -12.21
C HIS A 89 1.46 -5.33 -12.29
N ASP A 90 2.58 -5.22 -13.01
CA ASP A 90 3.53 -6.33 -13.14
C ASP A 90 4.10 -6.74 -11.79
N PHE A 91 4.49 -5.77 -10.96
CA PHE A 91 5.04 -6.06 -9.63
C PHE A 91 3.99 -6.60 -8.66
N ILE A 92 2.77 -6.08 -8.71
CA ILE A 92 1.66 -6.61 -7.89
C ILE A 92 1.46 -8.09 -8.20
N HIS A 93 1.45 -8.45 -9.46
CA HIS A 93 1.29 -9.84 -9.89
C HIS A 93 2.51 -10.69 -9.50
N LEU A 94 3.71 -10.21 -9.78
CA LEU A 94 4.95 -10.94 -9.52
C LEU A 94 5.15 -11.22 -8.03
N LEU A 95 4.82 -10.25 -7.18
CA LEU A 95 5.03 -10.35 -5.73
C LEU A 95 3.81 -10.89 -4.98
N HIS A 96 2.73 -11.24 -5.68
CA HIS A 96 1.50 -11.74 -5.07
C HIS A 96 0.96 -10.80 -3.98
N SER A 97 0.99 -9.48 -4.26
CA SER A 97 0.63 -8.49 -3.26
C SER A 97 -0.86 -8.17 -3.18
N LEU A 98 -1.70 -8.79 -4.02
CA LEU A 98 -3.15 -8.62 -3.91
C LEU A 98 -3.70 -9.32 -2.67
N ALA A 99 -4.68 -8.67 -2.02
CA ALA A 99 -5.40 -9.28 -0.90
C ALA A 99 -6.10 -10.57 -1.36
N PRO A 100 -6.21 -11.60 -0.51
CA PRO A 100 -5.78 -11.66 0.89
C PRO A 100 -4.31 -12.01 1.10
N ASN A 101 -3.59 -12.43 0.05
CA ASN A 101 -2.18 -12.82 0.16
C ASN A 101 -1.26 -11.64 0.48
N GLY A 102 -1.60 -10.47 -0.03
CA GLY A 102 -0.90 -9.22 0.21
C GLY A 102 -1.85 -8.11 0.62
N LEU A 103 -1.38 -6.87 0.53
CA LEU A 103 -2.09 -5.70 1.05
C LEU A 103 -2.70 -4.81 -0.03
N ASN A 104 -2.41 -5.05 -1.31
CA ASN A 104 -3.04 -4.32 -2.39
C ASN A 104 -4.52 -4.75 -2.50
N LEU A 105 -5.41 -3.76 -2.49
CA LEU A 105 -6.84 -4.00 -2.53
C LEU A 105 -7.40 -3.99 -3.95
N ASN A 106 -6.84 -3.15 -4.81
CA ASN A 106 -7.29 -3.04 -6.20
C ASN A 106 -6.63 -4.09 -7.05
N ASN A 107 -7.44 -4.90 -7.73
CA ASN A 107 -6.94 -5.86 -8.71
C ASN A 107 -6.84 -5.16 -10.07
N PRO A 108 -5.62 -4.83 -10.54
CA PRO A 108 -5.44 -4.14 -11.82
C PRO A 108 -5.86 -4.98 -13.03
N PHE A 109 -5.99 -6.29 -12.86
CA PHE A 109 -6.40 -7.21 -13.93
C PHE A 109 -7.86 -7.61 -13.83
N ALA A 110 -8.59 -7.12 -12.82
CA ALA A 110 -10.01 -7.43 -12.68
C ALA A 110 -10.81 -6.72 -13.77
N ILE A 111 -11.68 -7.49 -14.42
CA ILE A 111 -12.63 -6.92 -15.37
C ILE A 111 -13.86 -6.49 -14.58
N PRO A 112 -14.26 -5.23 -14.67
CA PRO A 112 -15.48 -4.77 -13.99
C PRO A 112 -16.68 -5.62 -14.39
N LEU A 113 -17.56 -5.90 -13.43
CA LEU A 113 -18.75 -6.74 -13.68
C LEU A 113 -19.59 -6.25 -14.82
N LEU A 114 -19.59 -4.95 -15.11
CA LEU A 114 -20.31 -4.36 -16.23
C LEU A 114 -19.91 -4.93 -17.60
N TYR A 115 -18.71 -5.45 -17.70
CA TYR A 115 -18.15 -5.93 -18.97
C TYR A 115 -18.06 -7.45 -19.06
N ARG A 116 -18.62 -8.13 -18.10
CA ARG A 116 -18.61 -9.60 -18.09
C ARG A 116 -19.87 -10.16 -18.72
#